data_9410c3e7120e5df8f89ef7c3b28d99ad
#
_entry.id   9410c3e7120e5df8f89ef7c3b28d99ad
#
_cell.length_a   1.000
_cell.length_b   1.000
_cell.length_c   1.000
_cell.angle_alpha   90.00
_cell.angle_beta   90.00
_cell.angle_gamma   90.00
#
_symmetry.space_group_name_H-M   'P 1'
#
loop_
_entity.id
_entity.type
_entity.pdbx_description
1 polymer ?
#
loop_
_entity_poly.entity_id
_entity_poly.type
_entity_poly.pdbx_seq_one_letter_code
_entity_poly.pdbx_strand_id
1 'polypeptide(L)'
;MANELTGKVAAVTGAASGIGLASVRAMIASGARVVMIDRDATALAEACEQLGDAAIPLVIDLLDPQDCKTLSSQILEKAGQLDIFHANAGSYIGGDLLDTDPDAIDRMVSLNVSVVMKNVHNILPHMIERGTGDIMVTSSVAGHFPVPWEPVYASSKWAMTSFVQTVRRQVLKHGIRVASVSPGPVNSALLADWPEDNLRKAKESGSIIEPAEVADAILYMLTRPRHVTIRDMVVLPSNFDL
;
A
#
# COMPACT_ATOMS: atom_id res chain seq x y z
N MET A 1 -12.04 -19.13 -2.11
CA MET A 1 -11.42 -18.07 -1.27
C MET A 1 -12.47 -17.08 -0.71
N ALA A 2 -13.73 -17.42 -0.73
CA ALA A 2 -14.75 -16.60 -0.07
C ALA A 2 -14.65 -16.76 1.45
N ASN A 3 -14.75 -15.64 2.18
CA ASN A 3 -14.84 -15.58 3.65
C ASN A 3 -13.55 -15.86 4.47
N GLU A 4 -12.37 -15.85 3.88
CA GLU A 4 -11.11 -16.10 4.62
C GLU A 4 -10.74 -14.95 5.59
N LEU A 5 -11.31 -13.75 5.40
CA LEU A 5 -11.11 -12.58 6.25
C LEU A 5 -12.34 -12.24 7.10
N THR A 6 -13.29 -13.16 7.25
CA THR A 6 -14.48 -12.94 8.07
C THR A 6 -14.11 -12.57 9.51
N GLY A 7 -14.72 -11.49 10.01
CA GLY A 7 -14.47 -10.94 11.34
C GLY A 7 -13.16 -10.14 11.48
N LYS A 8 -12.42 -9.97 10.40
CA LYS A 8 -11.22 -9.12 10.35
C LYS A 8 -11.56 -7.69 10.01
N VAL A 9 -10.80 -6.78 10.59
CA VAL A 9 -10.80 -5.36 10.24
C VAL A 9 -9.47 -5.02 9.59
N ALA A 10 -9.56 -4.47 8.38
CA ALA A 10 -8.41 -3.94 7.67
C ALA A 10 -8.47 -2.40 7.63
N ALA A 11 -7.31 -1.77 7.49
CA ALA A 11 -7.19 -0.35 7.15
C ALA A 11 -6.25 -0.21 5.96
N VAL A 12 -6.66 0.53 4.93
CA VAL A 12 -5.92 0.70 3.68
C VAL A 12 -5.73 2.17 3.40
N THR A 13 -4.50 2.61 3.21
CA THR A 13 -4.18 4.00 2.81
C THR A 13 -4.12 4.15 1.29
N GLY A 14 -4.52 5.33 0.77
CA GLY A 14 -4.70 5.53 -0.68
C GLY A 14 -5.82 4.64 -1.22
N ALA A 15 -6.90 4.54 -0.47
CA ALA A 15 -7.96 3.56 -0.69
C ALA A 15 -9.01 3.98 -1.72
N ALA A 16 -9.00 5.24 -2.16
CA ALA A 16 -10.00 5.76 -3.11
C ALA A 16 -9.71 5.38 -4.57
N SER A 17 -8.52 4.86 -4.89
CA SER A 17 -8.15 4.54 -6.28
C SER A 17 -7.11 3.42 -6.39
N GLY A 18 -6.84 2.99 -7.63
CA GLY A 18 -5.73 2.11 -7.99
C GLY A 18 -5.65 0.81 -7.17
N ILE A 19 -4.45 0.45 -6.77
CA ILE A 19 -4.17 -0.77 -5.98
C ILE A 19 -4.90 -0.73 -4.64
N GLY A 20 -4.98 0.45 -3.99
CA GLY A 20 -5.67 0.60 -2.71
C GLY A 20 -7.14 0.21 -2.81
N LEU A 21 -7.87 0.78 -3.77
CA LEU A 21 -9.28 0.47 -4.00
C LEU A 21 -9.50 -0.99 -4.41
N ALA A 22 -8.64 -1.52 -5.27
CA ALA A 22 -8.71 -2.93 -5.67
C ALA A 22 -8.49 -3.87 -4.46
N SER A 23 -7.53 -3.54 -3.59
CA SER A 23 -7.27 -4.28 -2.34
C SER A 23 -8.46 -4.23 -1.38
N VAL A 24 -9.09 -3.07 -1.25
CA VAL A 24 -10.31 -2.93 -0.44
C VAL A 24 -11.41 -3.84 -0.96
N ARG A 25 -11.67 -3.82 -2.28
CA ARG A 25 -12.68 -4.69 -2.92
C ARG A 25 -12.40 -6.17 -2.66
N ALA A 26 -11.16 -6.60 -2.83
CA ALA A 26 -10.75 -7.99 -2.58
C ALA A 26 -10.91 -8.40 -1.11
N MET A 27 -10.53 -7.53 -0.16
CA MET A 27 -10.67 -7.78 1.27
C MET A 27 -12.14 -7.84 1.70
N ILE A 28 -13.00 -6.93 1.21
CA ILE A 28 -14.44 -6.94 1.50
C ILE A 28 -15.10 -8.20 0.90
N ALA A 29 -14.78 -8.55 -0.34
CA ALA A 29 -15.26 -9.78 -0.96
C ALA A 29 -14.83 -11.06 -0.21
N SER A 30 -13.77 -10.97 0.58
CA SER A 30 -13.28 -12.04 1.46
C SER A 30 -13.82 -11.96 2.90
N GLY A 31 -14.77 -11.06 3.17
CA GLY A 31 -15.49 -10.96 4.44
C GLY A 31 -14.91 -9.99 5.47
N ALA A 32 -13.90 -9.18 5.12
CA ALA A 32 -13.38 -8.14 6.00
C ALA A 32 -14.27 -6.89 6.03
N ARG A 33 -14.21 -6.14 7.15
CA ARG A 33 -14.57 -4.72 7.18
C ARG A 33 -13.31 -3.90 6.93
N VAL A 34 -13.40 -2.82 6.16
CA VAL A 34 -12.21 -2.06 5.75
C VAL A 34 -12.38 -0.57 6.05
N VAL A 35 -11.48 -0.02 6.86
CA VAL A 35 -11.32 1.43 7.02
C VAL A 35 -10.54 1.93 5.79
N MET A 36 -11.23 2.68 4.96
CA MET A 36 -10.70 3.26 3.73
C MET A 36 -10.14 4.65 4.03
N ILE A 37 -8.86 4.84 3.86
CA ILE A 37 -8.13 6.06 4.23
C ILE A 37 -7.65 6.75 2.95
N ASP A 38 -8.13 7.96 2.71
CA ASP A 38 -7.68 8.78 1.59
C ASP A 38 -7.86 10.27 1.92
N ARG A 39 -7.14 11.14 1.24
CA ARG A 39 -7.32 12.60 1.33
C ARG A 39 -8.44 13.13 0.43
N ASP A 40 -8.77 12.41 -0.63
CA ASP A 40 -9.85 12.75 -1.55
C ASP A 40 -11.20 12.30 -0.97
N ALA A 41 -11.86 13.22 -0.26
CA ALA A 41 -13.12 12.96 0.40
C ALA A 41 -14.24 12.56 -0.59
N THR A 42 -14.23 13.12 -1.80
CA THR A 42 -15.25 12.86 -2.82
C THR A 42 -15.09 11.44 -3.38
N ALA A 43 -13.91 11.12 -3.89
CA ALA A 43 -13.63 9.79 -4.42
C ALA A 43 -13.79 8.70 -3.35
N LEU A 44 -13.42 9.00 -2.09
CA LEU A 44 -13.59 8.09 -0.96
C LEU A 44 -15.07 7.81 -0.67
N ALA A 45 -15.90 8.86 -0.66
CA ALA A 45 -17.36 8.72 -0.42
C ALA A 45 -18.04 7.89 -1.52
N GLU A 46 -17.73 8.17 -2.79
CA GLU A 46 -18.25 7.42 -3.94
C GLU A 46 -17.85 5.94 -3.90
N ALA A 47 -16.59 5.66 -3.55
CA ALA A 47 -16.12 4.29 -3.42
C ALA A 47 -16.82 3.54 -2.26
N CYS A 48 -16.99 4.19 -1.11
CA CYS A 48 -17.70 3.60 0.04
C CYS A 48 -19.19 3.33 -0.27
N GLU A 49 -19.86 4.24 -0.98
CA GLU A 49 -21.25 4.03 -1.39
C GLU A 49 -21.42 2.76 -2.25
N GLN A 50 -20.48 2.52 -3.17
CA GLN A 50 -20.47 1.33 -4.01
C GLN A 50 -20.20 0.03 -3.24
N LEU A 51 -19.43 0.11 -2.15
CA LEU A 51 -18.96 -1.05 -1.39
C LEU A 51 -19.85 -1.40 -0.19
N GLY A 52 -20.75 -0.49 0.20
CA GLY A 52 -21.71 -0.69 1.29
C GLY A 52 -21.07 -0.67 2.69
N ASP A 53 -21.79 -1.20 3.68
CA ASP A 53 -21.48 -1.07 5.11
C ASP A 53 -20.14 -1.68 5.56
N ALA A 54 -19.52 -2.51 4.74
CA ALA A 54 -18.20 -3.08 5.02
C ALA A 54 -17.07 -2.07 4.80
N ALA A 55 -17.32 -0.99 4.06
CA ALA A 55 -16.37 0.09 3.79
C ALA A 55 -16.62 1.27 4.75
N ILE A 56 -15.60 1.64 5.51
CA ILE A 56 -15.67 2.69 6.53
C ILE A 56 -14.78 3.85 6.08
N PRO A 57 -15.32 5.01 5.68
CA PRO A 57 -14.51 6.12 5.22
C PRO A 57 -13.77 6.82 6.38
N LEU A 58 -12.52 7.20 6.12
CA LEU A 58 -11.68 8.01 7.00
C LEU A 58 -10.86 8.99 6.14
N VAL A 59 -11.29 10.25 6.09
CA VAL A 59 -10.59 11.30 5.33
C VAL A 59 -9.38 11.76 6.12
N ILE A 60 -8.19 11.54 5.57
CA ILE A 60 -6.90 11.85 6.20
C ILE A 60 -5.92 12.33 5.13
N ASP A 61 -5.26 13.46 5.36
CA ASP A 61 -4.04 13.82 4.62
C ASP A 61 -2.82 13.31 5.39
N LEU A 62 -2.22 12.25 4.90
CA LEU A 62 -1.07 11.61 5.51
C LEU A 62 0.18 12.53 5.59
N LEU A 63 0.23 13.60 4.80
CA LEU A 63 1.28 14.60 4.87
C LEU A 63 1.02 15.65 5.96
N ASP A 64 -0.21 15.76 6.48
CA ASP A 64 -0.47 16.53 7.68
C ASP A 64 0.09 15.81 8.92
N PRO A 65 0.97 16.46 9.71
CA PRO A 65 1.59 15.81 10.86
C PRO A 65 0.60 15.38 11.95
N GLN A 66 -0.51 16.12 12.13
CA GLN A 66 -1.52 15.80 13.13
C GLN A 66 -2.37 14.61 12.69
N ASP A 67 -2.77 14.57 11.43
CA ASP A 67 -3.50 13.46 10.83
C ASP A 67 -2.68 12.16 10.90
N CYS A 68 -1.41 12.23 10.50
CA CYS A 68 -0.50 11.09 10.60
C CYS A 68 -0.34 10.59 12.04
N LYS A 69 -0.27 11.50 13.03
CA LYS A 69 -0.12 11.16 14.44
C LYS A 69 -1.36 10.46 15.01
N THR A 70 -2.54 10.87 14.61
CA THR A 70 -3.83 10.37 15.14
C THR A 70 -4.43 9.22 14.36
N LEU A 71 -3.84 8.83 13.23
CA LEU A 71 -4.37 7.81 12.33
C LEU A 71 -4.77 6.51 13.06
N SER A 72 -3.87 5.97 13.88
CA SER A 72 -4.11 4.71 14.61
C SER A 72 -5.32 4.84 15.54
N SER A 73 -5.44 5.92 16.32
CA SER A 73 -6.56 6.14 17.23
C SER A 73 -7.87 6.33 16.48
N GLN A 74 -7.88 7.05 15.36
CA GLN A 74 -9.07 7.24 14.53
C GLN A 74 -9.54 5.93 13.88
N ILE A 75 -8.63 5.06 13.44
CA ILE A 75 -8.98 3.72 12.95
C ILE A 75 -9.69 2.92 14.04
N LEU A 76 -9.11 2.90 15.25
CA LEU A 76 -9.66 2.14 16.37
C LEU A 76 -11.01 2.70 16.86
N GLU A 77 -11.18 4.02 16.88
CA GLU A 77 -12.46 4.66 17.20
C GLU A 77 -13.57 4.25 16.23
N LYS A 78 -13.27 4.21 14.91
CA LYS A 78 -14.26 3.85 13.88
C LYS A 78 -14.57 2.35 13.82
N ALA A 79 -13.60 1.51 14.03
CA ALA A 79 -13.72 0.08 13.73
C ALA A 79 -13.60 -0.85 14.95
N GLY A 80 -13.15 -0.34 16.10
CA GLY A 80 -13.00 -1.07 17.35
C GLY A 80 -11.76 -1.96 17.43
N GLN A 81 -11.20 -2.37 16.30
CA GLN A 81 -9.99 -3.21 16.20
C GLN A 81 -9.26 -2.97 14.89
N LEU A 82 -8.03 -3.47 14.79
CA LEU A 82 -7.25 -3.50 13.55
C LEU A 82 -6.48 -4.81 13.46
N ASP A 83 -6.78 -5.61 12.44
CA ASP A 83 -6.09 -6.88 12.16
C ASP A 83 -5.09 -6.75 11.02
N ILE A 84 -5.39 -5.92 10.02
CA ILE A 84 -4.59 -5.76 8.80
C ILE A 84 -4.39 -4.26 8.55
N PHE A 85 -3.13 -3.84 8.42
CA PHE A 85 -2.79 -2.49 7.97
C PHE A 85 -2.07 -2.58 6.63
N HIS A 86 -2.66 -1.99 5.60
CA HIS A 86 -2.06 -1.89 4.27
C HIS A 86 -1.60 -0.46 4.00
N ALA A 87 -0.30 -0.22 4.17
CA ALA A 87 0.36 1.02 3.80
C ALA A 87 0.57 1.04 2.28
N ASN A 88 -0.41 1.59 1.56
CA ASN A 88 -0.43 1.60 0.10
C ASN A 88 -0.29 3.02 -0.48
N ALA A 89 -0.74 4.07 0.22
CA ALA A 89 -0.59 5.44 -0.26
C ALA A 89 0.86 5.76 -0.64
N GLY A 90 1.04 6.39 -1.78
CA GLY A 90 2.34 6.80 -2.29
C GLY A 90 2.21 7.75 -3.46
N SER A 91 3.31 8.37 -3.83
CA SER A 91 3.44 9.20 -5.01
C SER A 91 4.66 8.81 -5.83
N TYR A 92 4.70 9.28 -7.04
CA TYR A 92 5.74 8.99 -8.02
C TYR A 92 6.39 10.28 -8.51
N ILE A 93 7.68 10.25 -8.72
CA ILE A 93 8.45 11.25 -9.45
C ILE A 93 9.41 10.48 -10.35
N GLY A 94 9.30 10.70 -11.65
CA GLY A 94 10.23 10.22 -12.66
C GLY A 94 10.99 11.37 -13.28
N GLY A 95 12.00 11.05 -14.10
CA GLY A 95 12.82 12.00 -14.82
C GLY A 95 14.25 12.12 -14.27
N ASP A 96 15.00 13.02 -14.88
CA ASP A 96 16.38 13.29 -14.49
C ASP A 96 16.43 14.00 -13.13
N LEU A 97 17.37 13.56 -12.28
CA LEU A 97 17.53 14.15 -10.95
C LEU A 97 17.86 15.66 -11.01
N LEU A 98 18.58 16.07 -12.06
CA LEU A 98 18.96 17.47 -12.22
C LEU A 98 17.77 18.41 -12.43
N ASP A 99 16.70 17.87 -13.06
CA ASP A 99 15.48 18.63 -13.38
C ASP A 99 14.38 18.44 -12.33
N THR A 100 14.62 17.64 -11.29
CA THR A 100 13.63 17.35 -10.27
C THR A 100 13.50 18.48 -9.25
N ASP A 101 12.27 18.94 -8.98
CA ASP A 101 11.99 19.93 -7.94
C ASP A 101 12.32 19.38 -6.53
N PRO A 102 13.22 20.05 -5.77
CA PRO A 102 13.58 19.59 -4.42
C PRO A 102 12.39 19.49 -3.46
N ASP A 103 11.42 20.39 -3.55
CA ASP A 103 10.21 20.34 -2.70
C ASP A 103 9.33 19.13 -3.05
N ALA A 104 9.31 18.71 -4.31
CA ALA A 104 8.64 17.47 -4.71
C ALA A 104 9.36 16.24 -4.19
N ILE A 105 10.71 16.25 -4.14
CA ILE A 105 11.50 15.20 -3.50
C ILE A 105 11.09 15.03 -2.03
N ASP A 106 11.07 16.11 -1.28
CA ASP A 106 10.70 16.11 0.15
C ASP A 106 9.29 15.57 0.36
N ARG A 107 8.33 16.01 -0.44
CA ARG A 107 6.93 15.54 -0.37
C ARG A 107 6.84 14.04 -0.64
N MET A 108 7.51 13.55 -1.69
CA MET A 108 7.46 12.12 -2.04
C MET A 108 8.17 11.24 -1.01
N VAL A 109 9.36 11.62 -0.56
CA VAL A 109 10.10 10.87 0.47
C VAL A 109 9.33 10.88 1.79
N SER A 110 8.71 12.00 2.14
CA SER A 110 7.83 12.09 3.31
C SER A 110 6.68 11.10 3.21
N LEU A 111 5.94 11.08 2.09
CA LEU A 111 4.79 10.18 1.91
C LEU A 111 5.20 8.72 1.81
N ASN A 112 6.16 8.40 0.94
CA ASN A 112 6.52 7.01 0.62
C ASN A 112 7.33 6.33 1.73
N VAL A 113 8.03 7.10 2.58
CA VAL A 113 8.96 6.55 3.56
C VAL A 113 8.59 6.96 4.98
N SER A 114 8.69 8.24 5.31
CA SER A 114 8.54 8.72 6.69
C SER A 114 7.14 8.43 7.25
N VAL A 115 6.10 8.70 6.48
CA VAL A 115 4.70 8.45 6.84
C VAL A 115 4.44 6.97 7.06
N VAL A 116 4.93 6.09 6.18
CA VAL A 116 4.78 4.63 6.35
C VAL A 116 5.42 4.16 7.65
N MET A 117 6.66 4.61 7.92
CA MET A 117 7.37 4.25 9.15
C MET A 117 6.63 4.72 10.42
N LYS A 118 6.13 5.96 10.42
CA LYS A 118 5.36 6.55 11.53
C LYS A 118 4.05 5.80 11.76
N ASN A 119 3.31 5.49 10.70
CA ASN A 119 2.04 4.79 10.82
C ASN A 119 2.24 3.36 11.34
N VAL A 120 3.23 2.64 10.84
CA VAL A 120 3.59 1.32 11.37
C VAL A 120 3.97 1.41 12.84
N HIS A 121 4.80 2.40 13.23
CA HIS A 121 5.15 2.64 14.62
C HIS A 121 3.90 2.84 15.50
N ASN A 122 2.96 3.66 15.07
CA ASN A 122 1.76 4.00 15.83
C ASN A 122 0.75 2.85 15.95
N ILE A 123 0.76 1.90 15.00
CA ILE A 123 -0.15 0.75 14.95
C ILE A 123 0.40 -0.45 15.73
N LEU A 124 1.71 -0.62 15.75
CA LEU A 124 2.37 -1.78 16.38
C LEU A 124 1.94 -2.02 17.84
N PRO A 125 1.80 -1.03 18.73
CA PRO A 125 1.38 -1.28 20.12
C PRO A 125 0.06 -2.04 20.19
N HIS A 126 -0.96 -1.65 19.41
CA HIS A 126 -2.25 -2.33 19.36
C HIS A 126 -2.13 -3.79 18.88
N MET A 127 -1.36 -4.04 17.83
CA MET A 127 -1.17 -5.41 17.33
C MET A 127 -0.35 -6.28 18.29
N ILE A 128 0.64 -5.70 18.97
CA ILE A 128 1.46 -6.39 20.00
C ILE A 128 0.58 -6.79 21.18
N GLU A 129 -0.24 -5.89 21.70
CA GLU A 129 -1.18 -6.17 22.81
C GLU A 129 -2.13 -7.32 22.45
N ARG A 130 -2.60 -7.38 21.20
CA ARG A 130 -3.48 -8.44 20.70
C ARG A 130 -2.73 -9.75 20.36
N GLY A 131 -1.40 -9.74 20.27
CA GLY A 131 -0.59 -10.89 19.89
C GLY A 131 -0.81 -11.36 18.44
N THR A 132 -1.36 -10.49 17.59
CA THR A 132 -1.67 -10.81 16.17
C THR A 132 -1.82 -9.55 15.35
N GLY A 133 -1.43 -9.61 14.08
CA GLY A 133 -1.61 -8.54 13.12
C GLY A 133 -0.88 -8.81 11.81
N ASP A 134 -1.31 -8.13 10.77
CA ASP A 134 -0.67 -8.17 9.44
C ASP A 134 -0.40 -6.75 8.97
N ILE A 135 0.85 -6.47 8.63
CA ILE A 135 1.28 -5.20 8.02
C ILE A 135 1.73 -5.52 6.60
N MET A 136 1.04 -4.93 5.62
CA MET A 136 1.34 -5.02 4.20
C MET A 136 1.81 -3.65 3.71
N VAL A 137 2.90 -3.61 2.95
CA VAL A 137 3.42 -2.39 2.33
C VAL A 137 3.43 -2.56 0.81
N THR A 138 2.85 -1.61 0.09
CA THR A 138 3.03 -1.51 -1.36
C THR A 138 4.38 -0.88 -1.66
N SER A 139 5.36 -1.74 -2.00
CA SER A 139 6.65 -1.32 -2.52
C SER A 139 6.58 -1.13 -4.05
N SER A 140 7.58 -1.55 -4.76
CA SER A 140 7.67 -1.57 -6.24
C SER A 140 8.81 -2.51 -6.64
N VAL A 141 8.80 -2.97 -7.88
CA VAL A 141 9.97 -3.58 -8.49
C VAL A 141 11.18 -2.65 -8.45
N ALA A 142 10.98 -1.34 -8.52
CA ALA A 142 12.03 -0.32 -8.34
C ALA A 142 12.68 -0.33 -6.94
N GLY A 143 12.14 -1.05 -5.97
CA GLY A 143 12.77 -1.34 -4.68
C GLY A 143 13.71 -2.56 -4.70
N HIS A 144 13.91 -3.18 -5.85
CA HIS A 144 14.77 -4.35 -6.06
C HIS A 144 15.83 -4.13 -7.16
N PHE A 145 15.57 -3.18 -8.06
CA PHE A 145 16.45 -2.87 -9.20
C PHE A 145 16.66 -1.37 -9.30
N PRO A 146 17.86 -0.91 -9.65
CA PRO A 146 18.11 0.49 -9.92
C PRO A 146 17.46 0.88 -11.24
N VAL A 147 16.60 1.90 -11.20
CA VAL A 147 15.89 2.41 -12.38
C VAL A 147 16.40 3.82 -12.69
N PRO A 148 17.19 4.00 -13.79
CA PRO A 148 17.90 5.24 -14.04
C PRO A 148 17.02 6.50 -14.19
N TRP A 149 15.79 6.35 -14.71
CA TRP A 149 14.90 7.49 -14.95
C TRP A 149 13.96 7.82 -13.76
N GLU A 150 14.15 7.17 -12.61
CA GLU A 150 13.35 7.43 -11.40
C GLU A 150 14.18 7.31 -10.12
N PRO A 151 15.34 8.01 -10.02
CA PRO A 151 16.30 7.78 -8.94
C PRO A 151 15.72 8.05 -7.56
N VAL A 152 14.87 9.08 -7.40
CA VAL A 152 14.25 9.43 -6.12
C VAL A 152 13.19 8.39 -5.74
N TYR A 153 12.32 8.02 -6.68
CA TYR A 153 11.29 7.00 -6.46
C TYR A 153 11.90 5.66 -6.10
N ALA A 154 12.85 5.18 -6.90
CA ALA A 154 13.56 3.93 -6.63
C ALA A 154 14.20 3.93 -5.25
N SER A 155 14.89 5.01 -4.85
CA SER A 155 15.47 5.15 -3.51
C SER A 155 14.42 5.03 -2.41
N SER A 156 13.25 5.64 -2.58
CA SER A 156 12.14 5.53 -1.61
C SER A 156 11.64 4.08 -1.47
N LYS A 157 11.58 3.34 -2.58
CA LYS A 157 11.11 1.94 -2.59
C LYS A 157 12.16 0.96 -2.04
N TRP A 158 13.45 1.21 -2.27
CA TRP A 158 14.54 0.49 -1.58
C TRP A 158 14.48 0.71 -0.06
N ALA A 159 14.21 1.93 0.40
CA ALA A 159 14.00 2.20 1.83
C ALA A 159 12.87 1.35 2.40
N MET A 160 11.74 1.19 1.68
CA MET A 160 10.61 0.37 2.12
C MET A 160 10.95 -1.12 2.13
N THR A 161 11.65 -1.63 1.12
CA THR A 161 12.12 -3.02 1.09
C THR A 161 12.99 -3.34 2.32
N SER A 162 13.94 -2.45 2.65
CA SER A 162 14.78 -2.60 3.86
C SER A 162 13.97 -2.51 5.14
N PHE A 163 13.08 -1.52 5.25
CA PHE A 163 12.22 -1.31 6.44
C PHE A 163 11.35 -2.52 6.76
N VAL A 164 10.62 -3.04 5.77
CA VAL A 164 9.75 -4.22 5.92
C VAL A 164 10.54 -5.42 6.44
N GLN A 165 11.69 -5.71 5.83
CA GLN A 165 12.52 -6.85 6.22
C GLN A 165 13.06 -6.72 7.65
N THR A 166 13.42 -5.50 8.06
CA THR A 166 13.97 -5.22 9.39
C THR A 166 12.89 -5.27 10.46
N VAL A 167 11.76 -4.56 10.26
CA VAL A 167 10.65 -4.54 11.23
C VAL A 167 10.06 -5.93 11.41
N ARG A 168 9.90 -6.71 10.34
CA ARG A 168 9.44 -8.11 10.44
C ARG A 168 10.25 -8.90 11.48
N ARG A 169 11.57 -8.75 11.50
CA ARG A 169 12.44 -9.48 12.43
C ARG A 169 12.27 -9.03 13.87
N GLN A 170 11.91 -7.77 14.11
CA GLN A 170 11.66 -7.24 15.45
C GLN A 170 10.33 -7.73 16.03
N VAL A 171 9.29 -7.87 15.18
CA VAL A 171 7.92 -8.10 15.64
C VAL A 171 7.44 -9.56 15.52
N LEU A 172 8.22 -10.44 14.87
CA LEU A 172 7.81 -11.85 14.67
C LEU A 172 7.52 -12.59 16.01
N LYS A 173 8.22 -12.25 17.07
CA LYS A 173 7.99 -12.81 18.42
C LYS A 173 6.63 -12.43 19.03
N HIS A 174 5.96 -11.41 18.48
CA HIS A 174 4.64 -10.95 18.88
C HIS A 174 3.51 -11.50 18.00
N GLY A 175 3.79 -12.44 17.12
CA GLY A 175 2.79 -13.02 16.22
C GLY A 175 2.35 -12.09 15.09
N ILE A 176 3.11 -11.03 14.80
CA ILE A 176 2.81 -10.05 13.76
C ILE A 176 3.56 -10.42 12.48
N ARG A 177 2.86 -10.44 11.35
CA ARG A 177 3.45 -10.61 10.02
C ARG A 177 3.65 -9.23 9.37
N VAL A 178 4.82 -9.01 8.80
CA VAL A 178 5.13 -7.81 8.01
C VAL A 178 5.64 -8.25 6.66
N ALA A 179 5.04 -7.73 5.60
CA ALA A 179 5.30 -8.16 4.23
C ALA A 179 5.18 -6.99 3.24
N SER A 180 5.73 -7.16 2.05
CA SER A 180 5.59 -6.22 0.93
C SER A 180 5.11 -6.91 -0.34
N VAL A 181 4.30 -6.20 -1.12
CA VAL A 181 4.07 -6.48 -2.53
C VAL A 181 4.86 -5.48 -3.36
N SER A 182 5.51 -5.97 -4.41
CA SER A 182 6.40 -5.19 -5.27
C SER A 182 5.94 -5.31 -6.73
N PRO A 183 4.94 -4.53 -7.14
CA PRO A 183 4.44 -4.57 -8.51
C PRO A 183 5.40 -3.90 -9.49
N GLY A 184 5.36 -4.34 -10.75
CA GLY A 184 5.82 -3.60 -11.90
C GLY A 184 4.85 -2.47 -12.27
N PRO A 185 4.82 -2.01 -13.54
CA PRO A 185 3.89 -0.99 -13.99
C PRO A 185 2.43 -1.42 -13.83
N VAL A 186 1.63 -0.61 -13.12
CA VAL A 186 0.20 -0.86 -12.85
C VAL A 186 -0.64 0.24 -13.47
N ASN A 187 -1.72 -0.12 -14.15
CA ASN A 187 -2.68 0.82 -14.73
C ASN A 187 -3.37 1.64 -13.63
N SER A 188 -2.78 2.76 -13.27
CA SER A 188 -3.23 3.64 -12.19
C SER A 188 -2.86 5.09 -12.49
N ALA A 189 -3.35 6.02 -11.67
CA ALA A 189 -3.03 7.44 -11.78
C ALA A 189 -1.51 7.74 -11.67
N LEU A 190 -0.72 6.87 -11.03
CA LEU A 190 0.73 7.03 -10.96
C LEU A 190 1.41 6.98 -12.33
N LEU A 191 0.81 6.32 -13.34
CA LEU A 191 1.34 6.30 -14.69
C LEU A 191 1.05 7.59 -15.48
N ALA A 192 0.21 8.49 -14.97
CA ALA A 192 -0.10 9.75 -15.65
C ALA A 192 1.14 10.65 -15.81
N ASP A 193 2.14 10.48 -14.92
CA ASP A 193 3.40 11.24 -14.96
C ASP A 193 4.47 10.58 -15.87
N TRP A 194 4.14 9.45 -16.51
CA TRP A 194 5.03 8.84 -17.49
C TRP A 194 5.04 9.61 -18.79
N PRO A 195 6.20 9.69 -19.50
CA PRO A 195 6.24 10.21 -20.86
C PRO A 195 5.23 9.48 -21.76
N GLU A 196 4.42 10.24 -22.53
CA GLU A 196 3.32 9.67 -23.35
C GLU A 196 3.77 8.50 -24.23
N ASP A 197 4.95 8.62 -24.85
CA ASP A 197 5.50 7.59 -25.72
C ASP A 197 5.84 6.29 -24.95
N ASN A 198 6.30 6.40 -23.70
CA ASN A 198 6.60 5.25 -22.86
C ASN A 198 5.31 4.58 -22.41
N LEU A 199 4.30 5.36 -22.01
CA LEU A 199 3.00 4.85 -21.62
C LEU A 199 2.29 4.15 -22.78
N ARG A 200 2.33 4.76 -23.99
CA ARG A 200 1.77 4.17 -25.19
C ARG A 200 2.44 2.84 -25.54
N LYS A 201 3.78 2.79 -25.57
CA LYS A 201 4.54 1.57 -25.83
C LYS A 201 4.25 0.47 -24.80
N ALA A 202 4.17 0.83 -23.54
CA ALA A 202 3.87 -0.13 -22.47
C ALA A 202 2.45 -0.71 -22.60
N LYS A 203 1.46 0.10 -23.00
CA LYS A 203 0.10 -0.36 -23.29
C LYS A 203 0.04 -1.27 -24.53
N GLU A 204 0.69 -0.87 -25.63
CA GLU A 204 0.74 -1.65 -26.87
C GLU A 204 1.45 -3.00 -26.70
N SER A 205 2.49 -3.04 -25.89
CA SER A 205 3.23 -4.28 -25.57
C SER A 205 2.56 -5.15 -24.51
N GLY A 206 1.54 -4.65 -23.79
CA GLY A 206 0.95 -5.35 -22.64
C GLY A 206 1.88 -5.41 -21.41
N SER A 207 2.79 -4.45 -21.27
CA SER A 207 3.72 -4.37 -20.15
C SER A 207 3.15 -3.63 -18.93
N ILE A 208 1.83 -3.63 -18.77
CA ILE A 208 1.10 -3.01 -17.65
C ILE A 208 0.12 -4.04 -17.11
N ILE A 209 0.11 -4.20 -15.78
CA ILE A 209 -0.88 -5.03 -15.08
C ILE A 209 -2.00 -4.17 -14.51
N GLU A 210 -3.14 -4.80 -14.22
CA GLU A 210 -4.27 -4.14 -13.60
C GLU A 210 -4.16 -4.13 -12.07
N PRO A 211 -4.71 -3.12 -11.38
CA PRO A 211 -4.73 -3.08 -9.91
C PRO A 211 -5.30 -4.34 -9.25
N ALA A 212 -6.26 -5.00 -9.89
CA ALA A 212 -6.88 -6.22 -9.39
C ALA A 212 -5.87 -7.38 -9.27
N GLU A 213 -4.92 -7.50 -10.21
CA GLU A 213 -3.89 -8.55 -10.20
C GLU A 213 -2.93 -8.39 -9.02
N VAL A 214 -2.65 -7.13 -8.64
CA VAL A 214 -1.86 -6.83 -7.43
C VAL A 214 -2.68 -7.12 -6.17
N ALA A 215 -3.97 -6.77 -6.16
CA ALA A 215 -4.87 -7.05 -5.04
C ALA A 215 -5.04 -8.55 -4.79
N ASP A 216 -5.09 -9.38 -5.84
CA ASP A 216 -5.13 -10.84 -5.73
C ASP A 216 -3.86 -11.38 -5.06
N ALA A 217 -2.70 -10.86 -5.42
CA ALA A 217 -1.43 -11.21 -4.78
C ALA A 217 -1.42 -10.83 -3.29
N ILE A 218 -1.90 -9.63 -2.94
CA ILE A 218 -2.02 -9.17 -1.56
C ILE A 218 -2.98 -10.08 -0.78
N LEU A 219 -4.14 -10.39 -1.32
CA LEU A 219 -5.11 -11.27 -0.68
C LEU A 219 -4.51 -12.67 -0.45
N TYR A 220 -3.80 -13.21 -1.45
CA TYR A 220 -3.10 -14.48 -1.32
C TYR A 220 -2.09 -14.45 -0.16
N MET A 221 -1.30 -13.37 0.00
CA MET A 221 -0.35 -13.23 1.09
C MET A 221 -1.03 -13.19 2.46
N LEU A 222 -2.12 -12.43 2.58
CA LEU A 222 -2.87 -12.24 3.82
C LEU A 222 -3.59 -13.50 4.29
N THR A 223 -4.09 -14.32 3.37
CA THR A 223 -4.89 -15.51 3.65
C THR A 223 -4.06 -16.78 3.93
N ARG A 224 -2.74 -16.67 3.92
CA ARG A 224 -1.89 -17.83 4.31
C ARG A 224 -2.07 -18.16 5.80
N PRO A 225 -1.95 -19.45 6.18
CA PRO A 225 -1.98 -19.87 7.58
C PRO A 225 -1.03 -19.02 8.46
N ARG A 226 -1.41 -18.73 9.70
CA ARG A 226 -0.66 -17.79 10.59
C ARG A 226 0.82 -18.15 10.78
N HIS A 227 1.21 -19.41 10.65
CA HIS A 227 2.61 -19.84 10.73
C HIS A 227 3.41 -19.60 9.44
N VAL A 228 2.75 -19.12 8.37
CA VAL A 228 3.39 -18.82 7.08
C VAL A 228 3.39 -17.31 6.85
N THR A 229 4.54 -16.77 6.49
CA THR A 229 4.68 -15.39 6.01
C THR A 229 5.31 -15.43 4.62
N ILE A 230 4.57 -14.94 3.61
CA ILE A 230 5.18 -14.55 2.35
C ILE A 230 5.74 -13.15 2.56
N ARG A 231 7.06 -13.06 2.71
CA ARG A 231 7.72 -11.82 3.11
C ARG A 231 7.63 -10.74 2.05
N ASP A 232 7.73 -11.16 0.78
CA ASP A 232 7.88 -10.27 -0.36
C ASP A 232 7.37 -10.97 -1.61
N MET A 233 6.57 -10.28 -2.43
CA MET A 233 6.03 -10.81 -3.67
C MET A 233 6.18 -9.78 -4.78
N VAL A 234 6.97 -10.11 -5.79
CA VAL A 234 7.12 -9.33 -7.02
C VAL A 234 6.06 -9.78 -8.02
N VAL A 235 5.29 -8.84 -8.56
CA VAL A 235 4.22 -9.08 -9.53
C VAL A 235 4.51 -8.26 -10.78
N LEU A 236 4.80 -8.93 -11.89
CA LEU A 236 5.24 -8.28 -13.12
C LEU A 236 4.35 -8.69 -14.31
N PRO A 237 4.17 -7.79 -15.29
CA PRO A 237 3.72 -8.22 -16.62
C PRO A 237 4.68 -9.28 -17.18
N SER A 238 4.15 -10.27 -17.89
CA SER A 238 4.95 -11.40 -18.41
C SER A 238 6.02 -11.01 -19.43
N ASN A 239 5.90 -9.84 -20.03
CA ASN A 239 6.80 -9.27 -21.03
C ASN A 239 7.56 -8.04 -20.51
N PHE A 240 7.57 -7.82 -19.19
CA PHE A 240 8.36 -6.76 -18.56
C PHE A 240 9.78 -7.27 -18.29
N ASP A 241 10.74 -6.66 -18.96
CA ASP A 241 12.17 -6.90 -18.75
C ASP A 241 12.73 -5.88 -17.73
N LEU A 242 13.58 -6.37 -16.84
CA LEU A 242 14.18 -5.63 -15.73
C LEU A 242 15.63 -5.27 -16.03
#